data_31a1162f782f708cad2c6b0194fbe9ec
#
_entry.id   31a1162f782f708cad2c6b0194fbe9ec
#
_cell.length_a   1.000
_cell.length_b   1.000
_cell.length_c   1.000
_cell.angle_alpha   90.00
_cell.angle_beta   90.00
_cell.angle_gamma   90.00
#
_symmetry.space_group_name_H-M   'P 1'
#
loop_
_entity.id
_entity.type
_entity.pdbx_description
1 polymer ?
#
loop_
_entity_poly.entity_id
_entity_poly.type
_entity_poly.pdbx_seq_one_letter_code
_entity_poly.pdbx_strand_id
1 'polypeptide(L)'
;MSITDALQRARRLAWASDESAAKDLLLAQLPLIEEADRDDLALEVFAQLGEIYLARTAYDGVAECITRIRDCVQAYRSLPERDAGTEHMLCRYTRRADFLQAGLCAARGEHEAAAAVLAALGATPGPADLAAEQRFLVSCAQILCAQALADDDLHHLAVPLWQQVIENLDLAAASGGDQDRLLVLAGIGYGDFCIQTGRLAEAEPWLRRAGARAESNGWELDTARTKLERAIGNWSRGDHTAVEQLINEAYPVIARFARAHDVSRSWFYLGFTKLAAGALEEADQCWEHAERHWRELGKPLHIHRILVQRSWIPIFFGRFGDAVELIAQARTLLDEWPRSTWLQYARLDDQLGTVWRADALADMGFDGSGDPDDSWDEVEAKHAASLGTTNAETDSPGFVRAMGKLEQAALLKVPAALAVDSVRHAIADADARAQWAARVSAPMLAGAFAVAWEWENTALTAELIEYHSARGSFSTDSSAEGEAAIWAGAQAVLLDSEVELPEPELAEVAAGTATGGPSLTRLGALPPLQMDPGAEPILGPYVALARQRYGRTITTDEPAWPTWV
;
A
#
# COMPACT_ATOMS: atom_id res chain seq x y z
N MET A 1 -31.97 -32.61 2.30
CA MET A 1 -30.80 -31.84 2.87
C MET A 1 -31.35 -31.11 4.08
N SER A 2 -30.76 -31.25 5.25
CA SER A 2 -31.18 -30.46 6.42
C SER A 2 -30.90 -28.97 6.21
N ILE A 3 -31.59 -28.09 6.97
CA ILE A 3 -31.31 -26.63 6.93
C ILE A 3 -29.84 -26.38 7.26
N THR A 4 -29.32 -27.03 8.29
CA THR A 4 -27.91 -26.91 8.71
C THR A 4 -26.95 -27.32 7.59
N ASP A 5 -27.21 -28.42 6.89
CA ASP A 5 -26.37 -28.84 5.74
C ASP A 5 -26.42 -27.82 4.60
N ALA A 6 -27.59 -27.21 4.36
CA ALA A 6 -27.75 -26.15 3.37
C ALA A 6 -26.92 -24.90 3.73
N LEU A 7 -26.95 -24.45 5.00
CA LEU A 7 -26.16 -23.32 5.47
C LEU A 7 -24.66 -23.59 5.39
N GLN A 8 -24.20 -24.79 5.74
CA GLN A 8 -22.79 -25.19 5.59
C GLN A 8 -22.38 -25.24 4.10
N ARG A 9 -23.26 -25.70 3.22
CA ARG A 9 -23.01 -25.71 1.78
C ARG A 9 -22.93 -24.28 1.23
N ALA A 10 -23.82 -23.38 1.66
CA ALA A 10 -23.79 -21.97 1.26
C ALA A 10 -22.46 -21.32 1.66
N ARG A 11 -21.97 -21.58 2.88
CA ARG A 11 -20.66 -21.07 3.34
C ARG A 11 -19.51 -21.56 2.45
N ARG A 12 -19.50 -22.85 2.07
CA ARG A 12 -18.48 -23.38 1.16
C ARG A 12 -18.56 -22.75 -0.23
N LEU A 13 -19.76 -22.52 -0.78
CA LEU A 13 -19.96 -21.83 -2.05
C LEU A 13 -19.44 -20.37 -1.97
N ALA A 14 -19.77 -19.66 -0.88
CA ALA A 14 -19.27 -18.30 -0.66
C ALA A 14 -17.74 -18.25 -0.61
N TRP A 15 -17.08 -19.21 0.05
CA TRP A 15 -15.61 -19.29 0.07
C TRP A 15 -15.01 -19.64 -1.29
N ALA A 16 -15.73 -20.40 -2.12
CA ALA A 16 -15.35 -20.66 -3.51
C ALA A 16 -15.69 -19.48 -4.45
N SER A 17 -16.18 -18.35 -3.88
CA SER A 17 -16.62 -17.16 -4.62
C SER A 17 -17.82 -17.36 -5.53
N ASP A 18 -18.61 -18.42 -5.31
CA ASP A 18 -19.91 -18.62 -5.93
C ASP A 18 -21.03 -18.03 -5.04
N GLU A 19 -20.94 -16.69 -4.84
CA GLU A 19 -21.85 -15.98 -3.94
C GLU A 19 -23.27 -15.95 -4.44
N SER A 20 -23.50 -16.03 -5.75
CA SER A 20 -24.85 -16.08 -6.32
C SER A 20 -25.56 -17.35 -5.86
N ALA A 21 -24.93 -18.51 -6.08
CA ALA A 21 -25.48 -19.78 -5.63
C ALA A 21 -25.58 -19.87 -4.10
N ALA A 22 -24.61 -19.32 -3.37
CA ALA A 22 -24.64 -19.24 -1.91
C ALA A 22 -25.85 -18.42 -1.42
N LYS A 23 -26.05 -17.22 -1.98
CA LYS A 23 -27.18 -16.34 -1.66
C LYS A 23 -28.51 -16.99 -1.96
N ASP A 24 -28.68 -17.57 -3.15
CA ASP A 24 -29.92 -18.22 -3.54
C ASP A 24 -30.26 -19.40 -2.62
N LEU A 25 -29.24 -20.17 -2.22
CA LEU A 25 -29.39 -21.26 -1.27
C LEU A 25 -29.79 -20.77 0.11
N LEU A 26 -29.18 -19.67 0.61
CA LEU A 26 -29.51 -19.06 1.91
C LEU A 26 -30.95 -18.53 1.92
N LEU A 27 -31.35 -17.78 0.88
CA LEU A 27 -32.70 -17.22 0.80
C LEU A 27 -33.77 -18.30 0.71
N ALA A 28 -33.49 -19.41 0.02
CA ALA A 28 -34.39 -20.54 -0.06
C ALA A 28 -34.62 -21.24 1.29
N GLN A 29 -33.76 -21.06 2.28
CA GLN A 29 -33.96 -21.64 3.62
C GLN A 29 -34.90 -20.81 4.50
N LEU A 30 -35.06 -19.50 4.28
CA LEU A 30 -35.82 -18.61 5.16
C LEU A 30 -37.25 -19.09 5.43
N PRO A 31 -38.07 -19.50 4.43
CA PRO A 31 -39.41 -20.01 4.70
C PRO A 31 -39.41 -21.30 5.57
N LEU A 32 -38.42 -22.17 5.37
CA LEU A 32 -38.31 -23.43 6.12
C LEU A 32 -37.86 -23.16 7.58
N ILE A 33 -37.04 -22.13 7.77
CA ILE A 33 -36.59 -21.70 9.08
C ILE A 33 -37.73 -21.04 9.86
N GLU A 34 -38.54 -20.22 9.19
CA GLU A 34 -39.74 -19.60 9.76
C GLU A 34 -40.78 -20.66 10.18
N GLU A 35 -41.05 -21.67 9.32
CA GLU A 35 -41.92 -22.78 9.67
C GLU A 35 -41.41 -23.61 10.84
N ALA A 36 -40.07 -23.70 11.00
CA ALA A 36 -39.43 -24.44 12.07
C ALA A 36 -39.28 -23.62 13.38
N ASP A 37 -39.64 -22.35 13.38
CA ASP A 37 -39.49 -21.40 14.51
C ASP A 37 -38.05 -21.37 15.07
N ARG A 38 -37.06 -21.24 14.17
CA ARG A 38 -35.62 -21.36 14.45
C ARG A 38 -34.88 -20.05 14.15
N ASP A 39 -35.03 -19.05 15.04
CA ASP A 39 -34.39 -17.75 14.93
C ASP A 39 -32.85 -17.82 14.89
N ASP A 40 -32.26 -18.80 15.57
CA ASP A 40 -30.82 -19.04 15.53
C ASP A 40 -30.32 -19.37 14.11
N LEU A 41 -31.12 -20.08 13.30
CA LEU A 41 -30.80 -20.36 11.91
C LEU A 41 -31.07 -19.15 10.99
N ALA A 42 -32.09 -18.34 11.32
CA ALA A 42 -32.32 -17.07 10.61
C ALA A 42 -31.16 -16.11 10.81
N LEU A 43 -30.63 -15.99 12.04
CA LEU A 43 -29.45 -15.19 12.34
C LEU A 43 -28.20 -15.69 11.60
N GLU A 44 -28.03 -17.01 11.44
CA GLU A 44 -26.94 -17.58 10.64
C GLU A 44 -27.07 -17.19 9.16
N VAL A 45 -28.30 -17.20 8.60
CA VAL A 45 -28.54 -16.72 7.23
C VAL A 45 -28.12 -15.26 7.07
N PHE A 46 -28.57 -14.37 7.97
CA PHE A 46 -28.20 -12.94 7.89
C PHE A 46 -26.71 -12.72 8.08
N ALA A 47 -26.05 -13.47 8.96
CA ALA A 47 -24.61 -13.37 9.14
C ALA A 47 -23.83 -13.76 7.86
N GLN A 48 -24.20 -14.88 7.22
CA GLN A 48 -23.57 -15.31 5.98
C GLN A 48 -23.90 -14.38 4.79
N LEU A 49 -25.14 -13.86 4.70
CA LEU A 49 -25.49 -12.85 3.70
C LEU A 49 -24.68 -11.56 3.89
N GLY A 50 -24.50 -11.13 5.14
CA GLY A 50 -23.66 -9.98 5.46
C GLY A 50 -22.21 -10.17 5.01
N GLU A 51 -21.63 -11.35 5.21
CA GLU A 51 -20.27 -11.69 4.72
C GLU A 51 -20.20 -11.66 3.18
N ILE A 52 -21.21 -12.19 2.50
CA ILE A 52 -21.30 -12.17 1.02
C ILE A 52 -21.40 -10.71 0.52
N TYR A 53 -22.25 -9.89 1.13
CA TYR A 53 -22.41 -8.50 0.74
C TYR A 53 -21.13 -7.68 1.02
N LEU A 54 -20.45 -7.93 2.14
CA LEU A 54 -19.17 -7.29 2.45
C LEU A 54 -18.11 -7.62 1.39
N ALA A 55 -18.00 -8.90 1.04
CA ALA A 55 -17.09 -9.36 0.00
C ALA A 55 -17.41 -8.79 -1.39
N ARG A 56 -18.66 -8.41 -1.66
CA ARG A 56 -19.15 -7.81 -2.91
C ARG A 56 -19.24 -6.28 -2.86
N THR A 57 -18.75 -5.64 -1.80
CA THR A 57 -18.83 -4.18 -1.60
C THR A 57 -20.26 -3.62 -1.60
N ALA A 58 -21.26 -4.47 -1.34
CA ALA A 58 -22.67 -4.10 -1.24
C ALA A 58 -22.99 -3.62 0.18
N TYR A 59 -22.45 -2.46 0.56
CA TYR A 59 -22.42 -1.97 1.95
C TYR A 59 -23.80 -1.73 2.57
N ASP A 60 -24.80 -1.34 1.78
CA ASP A 60 -26.18 -1.20 2.28
C ASP A 60 -26.77 -2.56 2.68
N GLY A 61 -26.47 -3.61 1.93
CA GLY A 61 -26.84 -4.97 2.29
C GLY A 61 -26.16 -5.47 3.58
N VAL A 62 -24.90 -5.10 3.79
CA VAL A 62 -24.20 -5.38 5.06
C VAL A 62 -24.90 -4.68 6.22
N ALA A 63 -25.20 -3.38 6.10
CA ALA A 63 -25.87 -2.59 7.12
C ALA A 63 -27.25 -3.17 7.47
N GLU A 64 -28.02 -3.60 6.48
CA GLU A 64 -29.32 -4.25 6.70
C GLU A 64 -29.15 -5.57 7.46
N CYS A 65 -28.20 -6.42 7.09
CA CYS A 65 -27.93 -7.67 7.80
C CYS A 65 -27.54 -7.42 9.26
N ILE A 66 -26.67 -6.44 9.53
CA ILE A 66 -26.29 -6.03 10.89
C ILE A 66 -27.53 -5.60 11.69
N THR A 67 -28.38 -4.77 11.09
CA THR A 67 -29.61 -4.28 11.74
C THR A 67 -30.53 -5.45 12.11
N ARG A 68 -30.78 -6.36 11.16
CA ARG A 68 -31.61 -7.56 11.41
C ARG A 68 -31.08 -8.43 12.56
N ILE A 69 -29.76 -8.66 12.57
CA ILE A 69 -29.14 -9.44 13.65
C ILE A 69 -29.29 -8.70 15.00
N ARG A 70 -29.00 -7.39 15.02
CA ARG A 70 -29.08 -6.60 16.28
C ARG A 70 -30.49 -6.47 16.80
N ASP A 71 -31.48 -6.29 15.95
CA ASP A 71 -32.89 -6.20 16.35
C ASP A 71 -33.37 -7.51 17.00
N CYS A 72 -33.05 -8.65 16.40
CA CYS A 72 -33.35 -9.96 16.97
C CYS A 72 -32.60 -10.17 18.29
N VAL A 73 -31.31 -9.89 18.35
CA VAL A 73 -30.51 -9.96 19.61
C VAL A 73 -31.09 -9.07 20.67
N GLN A 74 -31.55 -7.87 20.36
CA GLN A 74 -32.14 -6.93 21.31
C GLN A 74 -33.52 -7.44 21.82
N ALA A 75 -34.31 -8.03 20.94
CA ALA A 75 -35.58 -8.65 21.31
C ALA A 75 -35.38 -9.76 22.36
N TYR A 76 -34.44 -10.66 22.13
CA TYR A 76 -34.11 -11.74 23.06
C TYR A 76 -33.46 -11.22 24.35
N ARG A 77 -32.64 -10.16 24.30
CA ARG A 77 -32.07 -9.51 25.51
C ARG A 77 -33.14 -8.90 26.42
N SER A 78 -34.29 -8.49 25.86
CA SER A 78 -35.39 -7.91 26.63
C SER A 78 -36.25 -8.97 27.36
N LEU A 79 -36.04 -10.26 27.10
CA LEU A 79 -36.75 -11.33 27.79
C LEU A 79 -36.36 -11.38 29.28
N PRO A 80 -37.32 -11.53 30.20
CA PRO A 80 -37.06 -11.53 31.66
C PRO A 80 -36.25 -12.75 32.11
N GLU A 81 -36.41 -13.88 31.42
CA GLU A 81 -35.68 -15.11 31.68
C GLU A 81 -35.09 -15.63 30.40
N ARG A 82 -33.82 -16.04 30.45
CA ARG A 82 -33.08 -16.59 29.32
C ARG A 82 -32.39 -17.88 29.74
N ASP A 83 -32.51 -18.90 28.93
CA ASP A 83 -31.78 -20.15 29.12
C ASP A 83 -30.35 -20.07 28.58
N ALA A 84 -29.55 -21.10 28.86
CA ALA A 84 -28.17 -21.17 28.39
C ALA A 84 -28.05 -21.20 26.87
N GLY A 85 -29.01 -21.77 26.15
CA GLY A 85 -29.04 -21.79 24.68
C GLY A 85 -29.26 -20.40 24.11
N THR A 86 -30.19 -19.64 24.68
CA THR A 86 -30.44 -18.24 24.32
C THR A 86 -29.21 -17.37 24.55
N GLU A 87 -28.56 -17.49 25.72
CA GLU A 87 -27.33 -16.73 26.02
C GLU A 87 -26.19 -17.09 25.07
N HIS A 88 -26.07 -18.36 24.72
CA HIS A 88 -25.10 -18.82 23.72
C HIS A 88 -25.37 -18.21 22.34
N MET A 89 -26.62 -18.23 21.87
CA MET A 89 -27.05 -17.61 20.61
C MET A 89 -26.77 -16.10 20.63
N LEU A 90 -27.14 -15.40 21.71
CA LEU A 90 -26.89 -13.95 21.85
C LEU A 90 -25.40 -13.63 21.77
N CYS A 91 -24.56 -14.39 22.45
CA CYS A 91 -23.11 -14.20 22.42
C CYS A 91 -22.57 -14.38 21.01
N ARG A 92 -22.94 -15.47 20.32
CA ARG A 92 -22.47 -15.81 18.98
C ARG A 92 -22.83 -14.73 17.96
N TYR A 93 -24.11 -14.35 17.89
CA TYR A 93 -24.56 -13.44 16.82
C TYR A 93 -24.27 -11.97 17.11
N THR A 94 -24.08 -11.58 18.38
CA THR A 94 -23.48 -10.28 18.70
C THR A 94 -22.07 -10.17 18.08
N ARG A 95 -21.23 -11.18 18.26
CA ARG A 95 -19.87 -11.22 17.67
C ARG A 95 -19.88 -11.21 16.15
N ARG A 96 -20.82 -11.94 15.52
CA ARG A 96 -20.98 -11.95 14.07
C ARG A 96 -21.40 -10.56 13.53
N ALA A 97 -22.32 -9.88 14.22
CA ALA A 97 -22.70 -8.51 13.88
C ALA A 97 -21.55 -7.53 14.07
N ASP A 98 -20.76 -7.67 15.13
CA ASP A 98 -19.60 -6.80 15.37
C ASP A 98 -18.48 -7.05 14.36
N PHE A 99 -18.25 -8.29 13.93
CA PHE A 99 -17.34 -8.61 12.81
C PHE A 99 -17.77 -7.89 11.51
N LEU A 100 -19.06 -8.00 11.14
CA LEU A 100 -19.59 -7.32 9.95
C LEU A 100 -19.48 -5.79 10.09
N GLN A 101 -19.73 -5.25 11.30
CA GLN A 101 -19.62 -3.82 11.57
C GLN A 101 -18.17 -3.34 11.45
N ALA A 102 -17.20 -4.07 12.00
CA ALA A 102 -15.78 -3.74 11.85
C ALA A 102 -15.35 -3.71 10.38
N GLY A 103 -15.75 -4.73 9.60
CA GLY A 103 -15.49 -4.79 8.16
C GLY A 103 -16.16 -3.65 7.38
N LEU A 104 -17.40 -3.30 7.71
CA LEU A 104 -18.13 -2.20 7.08
C LEU A 104 -17.48 -0.84 7.37
N CYS A 105 -17.12 -0.57 8.63
CA CYS A 105 -16.43 0.66 9.01
C CYS A 105 -15.07 0.75 8.32
N ALA A 106 -14.29 -0.35 8.30
CA ALA A 106 -13.00 -0.41 7.62
C ALA A 106 -13.16 -0.09 6.12
N ALA A 107 -14.10 -0.75 5.44
CA ALA A 107 -14.35 -0.54 4.01
C ALA A 107 -14.78 0.90 3.64
N ARG A 108 -15.42 1.60 4.60
CA ARG A 108 -15.79 3.02 4.46
C ARG A 108 -14.67 3.99 4.84
N GLY A 109 -13.52 3.50 5.31
CA GLY A 109 -12.42 4.33 5.80
C GLY A 109 -12.69 4.95 7.19
N GLU A 110 -13.66 4.44 7.94
CA GLU A 110 -14.00 4.85 9.31
C GLU A 110 -13.10 4.10 10.30
N HIS A 111 -11.77 4.29 10.21
CA HIS A 111 -10.76 3.46 10.86
C HIS A 111 -10.86 3.48 12.39
N GLU A 112 -11.16 4.64 13.00
CA GLU A 112 -11.31 4.76 14.47
C GLU A 112 -12.52 3.96 14.95
N ALA A 113 -13.63 4.01 14.19
CA ALA A 113 -14.83 3.22 14.51
C ALA A 113 -14.56 1.72 14.31
N ALA A 114 -13.87 1.34 13.24
CA ALA A 114 -13.47 -0.04 12.99
C ALA A 114 -12.58 -0.57 14.12
N ALA A 115 -11.59 0.20 14.57
CA ALA A 115 -10.70 -0.17 15.68
C ALA A 115 -11.46 -0.34 17.00
N ALA A 116 -12.43 0.54 17.30
CA ALA A 116 -13.25 0.44 18.51
C ALA A 116 -14.11 -0.84 18.50
N VAL A 117 -14.75 -1.15 17.36
CA VAL A 117 -15.55 -2.38 17.22
C VAL A 117 -14.67 -3.63 17.29
N LEU A 118 -13.51 -3.62 16.65
CA LEU A 118 -12.53 -4.73 16.70
C LEU A 118 -12.06 -5.00 18.13
N ALA A 119 -11.75 -3.96 18.90
CA ALA A 119 -11.38 -4.09 20.30
C ALA A 119 -12.51 -4.70 21.15
N ALA A 120 -13.75 -4.26 20.93
CA ALA A 120 -14.93 -4.82 21.59
C ALA A 120 -15.13 -6.31 21.24
N LEU A 121 -15.00 -6.68 19.95
CA LEU A 121 -15.09 -8.07 19.48
C LEU A 121 -14.04 -8.96 20.15
N GLY A 122 -12.81 -8.49 20.31
CA GLY A 122 -11.72 -9.21 20.99
C GLY A 122 -11.92 -9.36 22.49
N ALA A 123 -12.47 -8.34 23.15
CA ALA A 123 -12.64 -8.29 24.59
C ALA A 123 -13.91 -9.01 25.11
N THR A 124 -14.88 -9.34 24.23
CA THR A 124 -16.17 -9.91 24.63
C THR A 124 -16.00 -11.33 25.17
N PRO A 125 -16.21 -11.58 26.47
CA PRO A 125 -16.13 -12.93 27.04
C PRO A 125 -17.29 -13.79 26.52
N GLY A 126 -17.09 -15.09 26.50
CA GLY A 126 -18.15 -16.00 26.08
C GLY A 126 -17.85 -17.47 26.31
N PRO A 127 -18.79 -18.34 25.95
CA PRO A 127 -18.67 -19.78 26.10
C PRO A 127 -17.38 -20.34 25.45
N ALA A 128 -16.78 -21.33 26.10
CA ALA A 128 -15.50 -21.91 25.67
C ALA A 128 -15.57 -22.57 24.27
N ASP A 129 -16.71 -23.12 23.90
CA ASP A 129 -16.97 -23.74 22.61
C ASP A 129 -17.03 -22.73 21.45
N LEU A 130 -17.30 -21.44 21.73
CA LEU A 130 -17.25 -20.35 20.76
C LEU A 130 -15.85 -19.71 20.64
N ALA A 131 -14.87 -20.14 21.43
CA ALA A 131 -13.54 -19.50 21.44
C ALA A 131 -12.80 -19.62 20.10
N ALA A 132 -12.95 -20.74 19.40
CA ALA A 132 -12.34 -20.93 18.07
C ALA A 132 -12.99 -20.02 17.02
N GLU A 133 -14.33 -19.94 16.98
CA GLU A 133 -15.07 -19.03 16.09
C GLU A 133 -14.72 -17.57 16.39
N GLN A 134 -14.61 -17.18 17.66
CA GLN A 134 -14.20 -15.83 18.04
C GLN A 134 -12.80 -15.49 17.51
N ARG A 135 -11.81 -16.35 17.70
CA ARG A 135 -10.45 -16.12 17.18
C ARG A 135 -10.46 -15.96 15.66
N PHE A 136 -11.20 -16.80 14.96
CA PHE A 136 -11.37 -16.70 13.51
C PHE A 136 -11.96 -15.34 13.11
N LEU A 137 -13.06 -14.91 13.72
CA LEU A 137 -13.73 -13.63 13.42
C LEU A 137 -12.82 -12.43 13.73
N VAL A 138 -12.11 -12.46 14.88
CA VAL A 138 -11.15 -11.41 15.24
C VAL A 138 -10.04 -11.31 14.21
N SER A 139 -9.42 -12.43 13.84
CA SER A 139 -8.33 -12.43 12.84
C SER A 139 -8.82 -11.97 11.45
N CYS A 140 -10.02 -12.38 11.03
CA CYS A 140 -10.62 -11.88 9.78
C CYS A 140 -10.90 -10.37 9.85
N ALA A 141 -11.41 -9.85 10.97
CA ALA A 141 -11.64 -8.42 11.15
C ALA A 141 -10.31 -7.64 11.16
N GLN A 142 -9.26 -8.17 11.80
CA GLN A 142 -7.92 -7.59 11.77
C GLN A 142 -7.38 -7.49 10.34
N ILE A 143 -7.53 -8.55 9.54
CA ILE A 143 -7.14 -8.54 8.12
C ILE A 143 -7.86 -7.44 7.35
N LEU A 144 -9.20 -7.33 7.47
CA LEU A 144 -10.00 -6.31 6.79
C LEU A 144 -9.59 -4.89 7.22
N CYS A 145 -9.40 -4.66 8.51
CA CYS A 145 -8.95 -3.37 9.03
C CYS A 145 -7.53 -3.03 8.54
N ALA A 146 -6.60 -3.99 8.56
CA ALA A 146 -5.23 -3.78 8.11
C ALA A 146 -5.14 -3.49 6.60
N GLN A 147 -5.93 -4.18 5.78
CA GLN A 147 -6.03 -3.91 4.35
C GLN A 147 -6.60 -2.52 4.07
N ALA A 148 -7.69 -2.13 4.76
CA ALA A 148 -8.28 -0.81 4.60
C ALA A 148 -7.33 0.33 5.02
N LEU A 149 -6.55 0.12 6.08
CA LEU A 149 -5.50 1.06 6.49
C LEU A 149 -4.39 1.18 5.42
N ALA A 150 -3.97 0.06 4.84
CA ALA A 150 -2.97 0.05 3.78
C ALA A 150 -3.48 0.75 2.50
N ASP A 151 -4.76 0.55 2.14
CA ASP A 151 -5.40 1.23 1.02
C ASP A 151 -5.40 2.76 1.17
N ASP A 152 -5.50 3.24 2.41
CA ASP A 152 -5.46 4.67 2.75
C ASP A 152 -4.04 5.17 3.11
N ASP A 153 -2.98 4.43 2.75
CA ASP A 153 -1.56 4.72 3.03
C ASP A 153 -1.21 4.83 4.53
N LEU A 154 -2.05 4.28 5.41
CA LEU A 154 -1.84 4.25 6.86
C LEU A 154 -1.13 2.96 7.31
N HIS A 155 -0.09 2.56 6.57
CA HIS A 155 0.63 1.30 6.77
C HIS A 155 1.13 1.09 8.21
N HIS A 156 1.59 2.15 8.87
CA HIS A 156 2.08 2.09 10.24
C HIS A 156 1.00 1.64 11.25
N LEU A 157 -0.27 1.98 11.01
CA LEU A 157 -1.39 1.53 11.84
C LEU A 157 -1.78 0.08 11.54
N ALA A 158 -1.46 -0.43 10.35
CA ALA A 158 -1.72 -1.81 9.97
C ALA A 158 -0.73 -2.82 10.60
N VAL A 159 0.50 -2.38 10.94
CA VAL A 159 1.57 -3.24 11.50
C VAL A 159 1.09 -4.08 12.69
N PRO A 160 0.56 -3.49 13.79
CA PRO A 160 0.17 -4.28 14.96
C PRO A 160 -0.97 -5.28 14.67
N LEU A 161 -1.82 -4.97 13.68
CA LEU A 161 -2.88 -5.89 13.26
C LEU A 161 -2.30 -7.09 12.52
N TRP A 162 -1.35 -6.86 11.60
CA TRP A 162 -0.67 -7.95 10.90
C TRP A 162 0.14 -8.84 11.85
N GLN A 163 0.83 -8.26 12.84
CA GLN A 163 1.55 -9.04 13.86
C GLN A 163 0.61 -10.00 14.58
N GLN A 164 -0.53 -9.49 15.08
CA GLN A 164 -1.52 -10.31 15.78
C GLN A 164 -2.11 -11.41 14.88
N VAL A 165 -2.38 -11.11 13.60
CA VAL A 165 -2.87 -12.12 12.65
C VAL A 165 -1.84 -13.23 12.46
N ILE A 166 -0.57 -12.88 12.26
CA ILE A 166 0.52 -13.85 12.02
C ILE A 166 0.76 -14.71 13.27
N GLU A 167 0.79 -14.12 14.47
CA GLU A 167 0.92 -14.83 15.73
C GLU A 167 -0.23 -15.82 15.97
N ASN A 168 -1.44 -15.51 15.51
CA ASN A 168 -2.62 -16.37 15.64
C ASN A 168 -2.72 -17.45 14.56
N LEU A 169 -1.90 -17.38 13.50
CA LEU A 169 -1.87 -18.38 12.44
C LEU A 169 -1.08 -19.62 12.88
N ASP A 170 -1.76 -20.76 12.96
CA ASP A 170 -1.08 -22.05 13.08
C ASP A 170 -0.65 -22.55 11.69
N LEU A 171 0.58 -22.22 11.31
CA LEU A 171 1.15 -22.63 10.02
C LEU A 171 1.39 -24.14 9.91
N ALA A 172 1.43 -24.86 11.06
CA ALA A 172 1.62 -26.31 11.14
C ALA A 172 0.29 -27.07 11.24
N ALA A 173 -0.84 -26.38 11.40
CA ALA A 173 -2.14 -27.03 11.50
C ALA A 173 -2.45 -27.91 10.30
N ALA A 174 -3.10 -29.04 10.58
CA ALA A 174 -3.65 -29.89 9.54
C ALA A 174 -4.65 -29.10 8.68
N SER A 175 -4.63 -29.35 7.36
CA SER A 175 -5.52 -28.70 6.40
C SER A 175 -6.98 -28.89 6.80
N GLY A 176 -7.77 -27.81 6.79
CA GLY A 176 -9.23 -27.88 6.95
C GLY A 176 -9.90 -26.56 7.32
N GLY A 177 -11.02 -26.32 6.70
CA GLY A 177 -12.04 -25.34 7.09
C GLY A 177 -11.55 -23.91 7.31
N ASP A 178 -11.86 -23.38 8.50
CA ASP A 178 -11.62 -21.98 8.87
C ASP A 178 -10.12 -21.62 8.86
N GLN A 179 -9.23 -22.57 9.21
CA GLN A 179 -7.78 -22.32 9.21
C GLN A 179 -7.23 -22.14 7.79
N ASP A 180 -7.69 -22.95 6.83
CA ASP A 180 -7.31 -22.79 5.43
C ASP A 180 -7.78 -21.44 4.89
N ARG A 181 -9.02 -21.04 5.25
CA ARG A 181 -9.56 -19.75 4.82
C ARG A 181 -8.76 -18.59 5.40
N LEU A 182 -8.44 -18.65 6.70
CA LEU A 182 -7.65 -17.63 7.37
C LEU A 182 -6.24 -17.52 6.77
N LEU A 183 -5.57 -18.66 6.51
CA LEU A 183 -4.25 -18.68 5.89
C LEU A 183 -4.25 -18.03 4.49
N VAL A 184 -5.28 -18.31 3.68
CA VAL A 184 -5.38 -17.72 2.33
C VAL A 184 -5.62 -16.22 2.41
N LEU A 185 -6.57 -15.77 3.24
CA LEU A 185 -6.86 -14.35 3.41
C LEU A 185 -5.64 -13.58 3.97
N ALA A 186 -5.02 -14.12 5.02
CA ALA A 186 -3.83 -13.52 5.61
C ALA A 186 -2.66 -13.49 4.63
N GLY A 187 -2.41 -14.59 3.91
CA GLY A 187 -1.29 -14.68 2.98
C GLY A 187 -1.42 -13.75 1.78
N ILE A 188 -2.64 -13.53 1.26
CA ILE A 188 -2.89 -12.53 0.20
C ILE A 188 -2.70 -11.12 0.77
N GLY A 189 -3.39 -10.79 1.86
CA GLY A 189 -3.37 -9.43 2.41
C GLY A 189 -2.01 -9.04 2.97
N TYR A 190 -1.34 -9.94 3.69
CA TYR A 190 0.00 -9.67 4.22
C TYR A 190 1.06 -9.63 3.09
N GLY A 191 0.91 -10.48 2.07
CA GLY A 191 1.75 -10.44 0.89
C GLY A 191 1.65 -9.09 0.17
N ASP A 192 0.45 -8.57 -0.03
CA ASP A 192 0.22 -7.23 -0.59
C ASP A 192 0.83 -6.14 0.30
N PHE A 193 0.61 -6.20 1.62
CA PHE A 193 1.21 -5.27 2.57
C PHE A 193 2.75 -5.28 2.52
N CYS A 194 3.36 -6.46 2.41
CA CYS A 194 4.82 -6.58 2.22
C CYS A 194 5.29 -5.94 0.92
N ILE A 195 4.53 -6.09 -0.18
CA ILE A 195 4.85 -5.46 -1.46
C ILE A 195 4.78 -3.94 -1.33
N GLN A 196 3.70 -3.40 -0.77
CA GLN A 196 3.51 -1.97 -0.60
C GLN A 196 4.57 -1.33 0.30
N THR A 197 5.09 -2.07 1.27
CA THR A 197 6.15 -1.63 2.19
C THR A 197 7.57 -2.00 1.74
N GLY A 198 7.73 -2.53 0.52
CA GLY A 198 9.04 -2.84 -0.09
C GLY A 198 9.68 -4.16 0.36
N ARG A 199 9.01 -4.95 1.20
CA ARG A 199 9.50 -6.26 1.72
C ARG A 199 9.22 -7.40 0.75
N LEU A 200 9.74 -7.29 -0.47
CA LEU A 200 9.41 -8.19 -1.57
C LEU A 200 9.89 -9.63 -1.37
N ALA A 201 10.98 -9.82 -0.63
CA ALA A 201 11.51 -11.15 -0.31
C ALA A 201 10.56 -11.91 0.63
N GLU A 202 9.92 -11.20 1.56
CA GLU A 202 8.97 -11.73 2.51
C GLU A 202 7.59 -12.01 1.89
N ALA A 203 7.15 -11.19 0.93
CA ALA A 203 5.86 -11.34 0.26
C ALA A 203 5.73 -12.67 -0.49
N GLU A 204 6.75 -13.09 -1.23
CA GLU A 204 6.67 -14.23 -2.14
C GLU A 204 6.37 -15.58 -1.43
N PRO A 205 7.02 -15.95 -0.30
CA PRO A 205 6.66 -17.16 0.46
C PRO A 205 5.21 -17.17 0.93
N TRP A 206 4.68 -16.06 1.40
CA TRP A 206 3.29 -15.95 1.85
C TRP A 206 2.30 -16.14 0.71
N LEU A 207 2.54 -15.47 -0.42
CA LEU A 207 1.68 -15.57 -1.61
C LEU A 207 1.72 -16.99 -2.22
N ARG A 208 2.87 -17.64 -2.26
CA ARG A 208 2.97 -19.03 -2.73
C ARG A 208 2.22 -19.99 -1.83
N ARG A 209 2.36 -19.84 -0.50
CA ARG A 209 1.64 -20.68 0.46
C ARG A 209 0.13 -20.48 0.36
N ALA A 210 -0.33 -19.23 0.28
CA ALA A 210 -1.75 -18.92 0.10
C ALA A 210 -2.29 -19.48 -1.22
N GLY A 211 -1.54 -19.34 -2.32
CA GLY A 211 -1.92 -19.87 -3.63
C GLY A 211 -2.05 -21.37 -3.64
N ALA A 212 -1.06 -22.09 -3.10
CA ALA A 212 -1.11 -23.55 -3.00
C ALA A 212 -2.29 -24.04 -2.14
N ARG A 213 -2.59 -23.33 -1.04
CA ARG A 213 -3.73 -23.66 -0.19
C ARG A 213 -5.07 -23.35 -0.87
N ALA A 214 -5.19 -22.21 -1.57
CA ALA A 214 -6.37 -21.87 -2.35
C ALA A 214 -6.63 -22.90 -3.47
N GLU A 215 -5.58 -23.28 -4.20
CA GLU A 215 -5.66 -24.29 -5.26
C GLU A 215 -6.12 -25.66 -4.72
N SER A 216 -5.57 -26.11 -3.59
CA SER A 216 -5.95 -27.38 -2.95
C SER A 216 -7.40 -27.42 -2.49
N ASN A 217 -8.03 -26.26 -2.21
CA ASN A 217 -9.42 -26.11 -1.83
C ASN A 217 -10.34 -25.79 -3.03
N GLY A 218 -9.81 -25.63 -4.25
CA GLY A 218 -10.58 -25.25 -5.43
C GLY A 218 -11.07 -23.79 -5.40
N TRP A 219 -10.42 -22.89 -4.67
CA TRP A 219 -10.75 -21.47 -4.60
C TRP A 219 -10.07 -20.69 -5.73
N GLU A 220 -10.66 -20.80 -6.93
CA GLU A 220 -10.05 -20.30 -8.16
C GLU A 220 -9.78 -18.79 -8.13
N LEU A 221 -10.70 -17.97 -7.56
CA LEU A 221 -10.50 -16.53 -7.46
C LEU A 221 -9.32 -16.17 -6.55
N ASP A 222 -9.21 -16.82 -5.39
CA ASP A 222 -8.10 -16.53 -4.46
C ASP A 222 -6.77 -17.03 -5.05
N THR A 223 -6.76 -18.14 -5.79
CA THR A 223 -5.59 -18.57 -6.57
C THR A 223 -5.18 -17.52 -7.60
N ALA A 224 -6.15 -16.93 -8.32
CA ALA A 224 -5.87 -15.87 -9.27
C ALA A 224 -5.38 -14.57 -8.59
N ARG A 225 -5.95 -14.21 -7.43
CA ARG A 225 -5.49 -13.08 -6.61
C ARG A 225 -4.03 -13.25 -6.18
N THR A 226 -3.62 -14.43 -5.73
CA THR A 226 -2.20 -14.65 -5.38
C THR A 226 -1.26 -14.47 -6.57
N LYS A 227 -1.70 -14.84 -7.77
CA LYS A 227 -0.93 -14.58 -9.00
C LYS A 227 -0.86 -13.09 -9.32
N LEU A 228 -1.95 -12.34 -9.15
CA LEU A 228 -1.97 -10.89 -9.34
C LEU A 228 -1.02 -10.22 -8.35
N GLU A 229 -1.07 -10.55 -7.04
CA GLU A 229 -0.14 -9.97 -6.06
C GLU A 229 1.32 -10.33 -6.38
N ARG A 230 1.60 -11.55 -6.83
CA ARG A 230 2.94 -11.93 -7.28
C ARG A 230 3.38 -11.16 -8.52
N ALA A 231 2.48 -10.86 -9.44
CA ALA A 231 2.77 -9.99 -10.57
C ALA A 231 3.17 -8.58 -10.10
N ILE A 232 2.44 -8.02 -9.12
CA ILE A 232 2.75 -6.72 -8.52
C ILE A 232 4.13 -6.73 -7.85
N GLY A 233 4.44 -7.79 -7.10
CA GLY A 233 5.76 -7.97 -6.49
C GLY A 233 6.90 -8.08 -7.52
N ASN A 234 6.67 -8.75 -8.66
CA ASN A 234 7.65 -8.84 -9.75
C ASN A 234 7.80 -7.50 -10.49
N TRP A 235 6.71 -6.75 -10.69
CA TRP A 235 6.79 -5.38 -11.18
C TRP A 235 7.75 -4.54 -10.33
N SER A 236 7.58 -4.60 -9.01
CA SER A 236 8.44 -3.88 -8.08
C SER A 236 9.92 -4.34 -8.09
N ARG A 237 10.21 -5.52 -8.67
CA ARG A 237 11.58 -6.04 -8.90
C ARG A 237 12.13 -5.72 -10.29
N GLY A 238 11.31 -5.20 -11.20
CA GLY A 238 11.67 -4.97 -12.60
C GLY A 238 11.60 -6.22 -13.51
N ASP A 239 10.96 -7.31 -13.04
CA ASP A 239 10.78 -8.53 -13.87
C ASP A 239 9.49 -8.44 -14.68
N HIS A 240 9.50 -7.64 -15.74
CA HIS A 240 8.33 -7.37 -16.58
C HIS A 240 7.79 -8.61 -17.30
N THR A 241 8.67 -9.56 -17.66
CA THR A 241 8.25 -10.81 -18.30
C THR A 241 7.39 -11.66 -17.38
N ALA A 242 7.81 -11.83 -16.11
CA ALA A 242 7.02 -12.55 -15.12
C ALA A 242 5.70 -11.83 -14.80
N VAL A 243 5.68 -10.50 -14.83
CA VAL A 243 4.46 -9.68 -14.65
C VAL A 243 3.42 -10.02 -15.71
N GLU A 244 3.79 -9.92 -16.99
CA GLU A 244 2.88 -10.16 -18.10
C GLU A 244 2.33 -11.59 -18.07
N GLN A 245 3.17 -12.59 -17.81
CA GLN A 245 2.74 -13.97 -17.70
C GLN A 245 1.71 -14.15 -16.58
N LEU A 246 2.00 -13.68 -15.36
CA LEU A 246 1.13 -13.85 -14.20
C LEU A 246 -0.20 -13.13 -14.35
N ILE A 247 -0.21 -11.93 -14.96
CA ILE A 247 -1.46 -11.20 -15.22
C ILE A 247 -2.29 -11.93 -16.27
N ASN A 248 -1.69 -12.40 -17.36
CA ASN A 248 -2.37 -13.17 -18.40
C ASN A 248 -3.01 -14.46 -17.87
N GLU A 249 -2.40 -15.08 -16.84
CA GLU A 249 -2.96 -16.23 -16.15
C GLU A 249 -4.07 -15.85 -15.16
N ALA A 250 -3.94 -14.74 -14.44
CA ALA A 250 -4.88 -14.32 -13.40
C ALA A 250 -6.13 -13.62 -13.95
N TYR A 251 -5.95 -12.70 -14.91
CA TYR A 251 -7.02 -11.81 -15.37
C TYR A 251 -8.26 -12.53 -15.92
N PRO A 252 -8.18 -13.59 -16.74
CA PRO A 252 -9.37 -14.29 -17.23
C PRO A 252 -10.22 -14.86 -16.10
N VAL A 253 -9.60 -15.33 -15.02
CA VAL A 253 -10.30 -15.85 -13.84
C VAL A 253 -10.92 -14.67 -13.07
N ILE A 254 -10.16 -13.63 -12.78
CA ILE A 254 -10.63 -12.42 -12.08
C ILE A 254 -11.81 -11.79 -12.81
N ALA A 255 -11.73 -11.64 -14.14
CA ALA A 255 -12.79 -11.08 -14.97
C ALA A 255 -14.07 -11.93 -14.92
N ARG A 256 -13.95 -13.27 -14.92
CA ARG A 256 -15.10 -14.19 -14.81
C ARG A 256 -15.86 -14.01 -13.50
N PHE A 257 -15.16 -13.78 -12.39
CA PHE A 257 -15.78 -13.54 -11.09
C PHE A 257 -16.31 -12.11 -10.92
N ALA A 258 -15.99 -11.20 -11.86
CA ALA A 258 -16.46 -9.81 -11.92
C ALA A 258 -16.27 -9.04 -10.58
N ARG A 259 -15.14 -9.27 -9.91
CA ARG A 259 -14.76 -8.52 -8.70
C ARG A 259 -14.18 -7.19 -9.11
N ALA A 260 -14.96 -6.15 -8.98
CA ALA A 260 -14.63 -4.85 -9.51
C ALA A 260 -13.28 -4.31 -9.00
N HIS A 261 -12.94 -4.52 -7.71
CA HIS A 261 -11.64 -4.16 -7.16
C HIS A 261 -10.49 -4.92 -7.83
N ASP A 262 -10.61 -6.26 -7.92
CA ASP A 262 -9.56 -7.09 -8.52
C ASP A 262 -9.40 -6.79 -10.02
N VAL A 263 -10.52 -6.56 -10.72
CA VAL A 263 -10.52 -6.14 -12.13
C VAL A 263 -9.80 -4.81 -12.30
N SER A 264 -10.12 -3.81 -11.46
CA SER A 264 -9.49 -2.49 -11.53
C SER A 264 -8.00 -2.52 -11.19
N ARG A 265 -7.60 -3.32 -10.20
CA ARG A 265 -6.17 -3.55 -9.90
C ARG A 265 -5.46 -4.22 -11.08
N SER A 266 -6.09 -5.21 -11.71
CA SER A 266 -5.54 -5.87 -12.91
C SER A 266 -5.35 -4.86 -14.04
N TRP A 267 -6.33 -4.00 -14.31
CA TRP A 267 -6.20 -2.94 -15.32
C TRP A 267 -5.10 -1.94 -14.97
N PHE A 268 -4.96 -1.59 -13.69
CA PHE A 268 -3.91 -0.66 -13.26
C PHE A 268 -2.51 -1.19 -13.57
N TYR A 269 -2.25 -2.47 -13.26
CA TYR A 269 -0.93 -3.09 -13.52
C TYR A 269 -0.73 -3.51 -14.98
N LEU A 270 -1.80 -3.83 -15.72
CA LEU A 270 -1.73 -3.97 -17.18
C LEU A 270 -1.32 -2.65 -17.85
N GLY A 271 -1.79 -1.51 -17.34
CA GLY A 271 -1.35 -0.20 -17.81
C GLY A 271 0.16 -0.03 -17.72
N PHE A 272 0.79 -0.47 -16.64
CA PHE A 272 2.24 -0.43 -16.51
C PHE A 272 2.96 -1.35 -17.50
N THR A 273 2.45 -2.56 -17.74
CA THR A 273 3.09 -3.46 -18.75
C THR A 273 2.97 -2.89 -20.15
N LYS A 274 1.85 -2.22 -20.45
CA LYS A 274 1.66 -1.54 -21.73
C LYS A 274 2.58 -0.32 -21.87
N LEU A 275 2.74 0.45 -20.79
CA LEU A 275 3.70 1.57 -20.75
C LEU A 275 5.12 1.06 -21.00
N ALA A 276 5.55 0.00 -20.31
CA ALA A 276 6.88 -0.60 -20.48
C ALA A 276 7.11 -1.14 -21.91
N ALA A 277 6.06 -1.55 -22.59
CA ALA A 277 6.12 -1.97 -24.00
C ALA A 277 6.03 -0.79 -25.00
N GLY A 278 5.96 0.47 -24.53
CA GLY A 278 5.80 1.64 -25.39
C GLY A 278 4.38 1.81 -25.95
N ALA A 279 3.41 0.97 -25.58
CA ALA A 279 2.02 1.03 -26.04
C ALA A 279 1.23 2.07 -25.23
N LEU A 280 1.53 3.35 -25.43
CA LEU A 280 1.07 4.47 -24.59
C LEU A 280 -0.46 4.63 -24.57
N GLU A 281 -1.12 4.52 -25.74
CA GLU A 281 -2.57 4.63 -25.83
C GLU A 281 -3.29 3.48 -25.11
N GLU A 282 -2.76 2.26 -25.22
CA GLU A 282 -3.28 1.09 -24.53
C GLU A 282 -3.09 1.22 -23.00
N ALA A 283 -1.96 1.77 -22.56
CA ALA A 283 -1.70 2.07 -21.16
C ALA A 283 -2.74 3.05 -20.59
N ASP A 284 -3.01 4.15 -21.31
CA ASP A 284 -4.02 5.13 -20.90
C ASP A 284 -5.43 4.53 -20.81
N GLN A 285 -5.83 3.72 -21.81
CA GLN A 285 -7.11 3.00 -21.77
C GLN A 285 -7.23 2.07 -20.56
N CYS A 286 -6.17 1.35 -20.22
CA CYS A 286 -6.13 0.49 -19.04
C CYS A 286 -6.38 1.32 -17.76
N TRP A 287 -5.71 2.45 -17.64
CA TRP A 287 -5.86 3.33 -16.47
C TRP A 287 -7.20 4.05 -16.43
N GLU A 288 -7.81 4.40 -17.57
CA GLU A 288 -9.19 4.90 -17.62
C GLU A 288 -10.21 3.86 -17.10
N HIS A 289 -10.02 2.58 -17.46
CA HIS A 289 -10.88 1.53 -16.94
C HIS A 289 -10.74 1.36 -15.43
N ALA A 290 -9.51 1.43 -14.89
CA ALA A 290 -9.28 1.37 -13.46
C ALA A 290 -9.87 2.58 -12.74
N GLU A 291 -9.68 3.80 -13.28
CA GLU A 291 -10.17 5.06 -12.70
C GLU A 291 -11.70 5.08 -12.56
N ARG A 292 -12.42 4.64 -13.59
CA ARG A 292 -13.89 4.63 -13.59
C ARG A 292 -14.46 3.91 -12.38
N HIS A 293 -13.93 2.75 -12.06
CA HIS A 293 -14.35 1.96 -10.92
C HIS A 293 -14.13 2.70 -9.59
N TRP A 294 -12.94 3.29 -9.40
CA TRP A 294 -12.62 3.99 -8.15
C TRP A 294 -13.41 5.29 -7.98
N ARG A 295 -13.79 5.96 -9.09
CA ARG A 295 -14.72 7.09 -9.06
C ARG A 295 -16.12 6.68 -8.60
N GLU A 296 -16.65 5.57 -9.11
CA GLU A 296 -17.95 5.03 -8.69
C GLU A 296 -17.99 4.68 -7.20
N LEU A 297 -16.87 4.25 -6.64
CA LEU A 297 -16.74 3.93 -5.22
C LEU A 297 -16.37 5.14 -4.33
N GLY A 298 -16.06 6.29 -4.90
CA GLY A 298 -15.65 7.47 -4.14
C GLY A 298 -14.32 7.28 -3.38
N LYS A 299 -13.33 6.60 -3.99
CA LYS A 299 -12.01 6.32 -3.39
C LYS A 299 -10.93 7.28 -3.94
N PRO A 300 -10.78 8.49 -3.39
CA PRO A 300 -9.96 9.56 -3.97
C PRO A 300 -8.47 9.19 -4.05
N LEU A 301 -7.92 8.46 -3.10
CA LEU A 301 -6.50 8.09 -3.13
C LEU A 301 -6.15 7.13 -4.28
N HIS A 302 -7.04 6.21 -4.63
CA HIS A 302 -6.84 5.35 -5.81
C HIS A 302 -6.90 6.16 -7.10
N ILE A 303 -7.83 7.11 -7.19
CA ILE A 303 -7.93 8.01 -8.35
C ILE A 303 -6.68 8.89 -8.44
N HIS A 304 -6.21 9.46 -7.32
CA HIS A 304 -4.97 10.20 -7.24
C HIS A 304 -3.79 9.41 -7.81
N ARG A 305 -3.58 8.16 -7.35
CA ARG A 305 -2.50 7.28 -7.83
C ARG A 305 -2.58 7.06 -9.34
N ILE A 306 -3.79 6.83 -9.87
CA ILE A 306 -4.00 6.63 -11.32
C ILE A 306 -3.68 7.90 -12.10
N LEU A 307 -4.15 9.07 -11.67
CA LEU A 307 -3.88 10.34 -12.36
C LEU A 307 -2.38 10.66 -12.42
N VAL A 308 -1.64 10.35 -11.33
CA VAL A 308 -0.18 10.47 -11.31
C VAL A 308 0.46 9.56 -12.38
N GLN A 309 0.01 8.31 -12.52
CA GLN A 309 0.54 7.43 -13.55
C GLN A 309 0.13 7.88 -14.96
N ARG A 310 -1.11 8.29 -15.14
CA ARG A 310 -1.59 8.82 -16.45
C ARG A 310 -0.80 10.04 -16.91
N SER A 311 -0.22 10.82 -16.00
CA SER A 311 0.59 12.00 -16.37
C SER A 311 1.84 11.66 -17.21
N TRP A 312 2.31 10.40 -17.16
CA TRP A 312 3.41 9.96 -18.03
C TRP A 312 3.03 9.98 -19.52
N ILE A 313 1.79 9.65 -19.87
CA ILE A 313 1.34 9.57 -21.26
C ILE A 313 1.53 10.91 -21.99
N PRO A 314 0.98 12.03 -21.52
CA PRO A 314 1.20 13.32 -22.17
C PRO A 314 2.66 13.77 -22.11
N ILE A 315 3.46 13.37 -21.10
CA ILE A 315 4.91 13.66 -21.08
C ILE A 315 5.57 13.04 -22.32
N PHE A 316 5.31 11.76 -22.60
CA PHE A 316 5.89 11.08 -23.77
C PHE A 316 5.43 11.65 -25.11
N PHE A 317 4.23 12.23 -25.17
CA PHE A 317 3.74 12.93 -26.35
C PHE A 317 4.16 14.41 -26.43
N GLY A 318 4.99 14.91 -25.51
CA GLY A 318 5.38 16.32 -25.45
C GLY A 318 4.24 17.28 -25.08
N ARG A 319 3.12 16.76 -24.55
CA ARG A 319 1.94 17.53 -24.13
C ARG A 319 2.03 17.89 -22.64
N PHE A 320 3.07 18.64 -22.27
CA PHE A 320 3.40 18.90 -20.87
C PHE A 320 2.29 19.64 -20.11
N GLY A 321 1.51 20.51 -20.79
CA GLY A 321 0.35 21.18 -20.19
C GLY A 321 -0.71 20.19 -19.69
N ASP A 322 -1.00 19.16 -20.49
CA ASP A 322 -1.97 18.12 -20.11
C ASP A 322 -1.46 17.31 -18.90
N ALA A 323 -0.14 17.04 -18.84
CA ALA A 323 0.46 16.39 -17.69
C ALA A 323 0.33 17.23 -16.40
N VAL A 324 0.59 18.53 -16.49
CA VAL A 324 0.40 19.47 -15.35
C VAL A 324 -1.04 19.47 -14.89
N GLU A 325 -2.01 19.44 -15.81
CA GLU A 325 -3.44 19.41 -15.48
C GLU A 325 -3.83 18.14 -14.72
N LEU A 326 -3.36 16.95 -15.16
CA LEU A 326 -3.59 15.68 -14.45
C LEU A 326 -3.01 15.71 -13.03
N ILE A 327 -1.80 16.27 -12.87
CA ILE A 327 -1.17 16.40 -11.55
C ILE A 327 -1.94 17.41 -10.67
N ALA A 328 -2.46 18.49 -11.25
CA ALA A 328 -3.29 19.45 -10.51
C ALA A 328 -4.59 18.80 -10.03
N GLN A 329 -5.24 17.99 -10.87
CA GLN A 329 -6.42 17.19 -10.47
C GLN A 329 -6.05 16.20 -9.34
N ALA A 330 -4.92 15.52 -9.44
CA ALA A 330 -4.44 14.61 -8.40
C ALA A 330 -4.18 15.34 -7.07
N ARG A 331 -3.67 16.59 -7.12
CA ARG A 331 -3.46 17.43 -5.94
C ARG A 331 -4.79 17.82 -5.29
N THR A 332 -5.78 18.21 -6.08
CA THR A 332 -7.12 18.57 -5.57
C THR A 332 -7.72 17.41 -4.76
N LEU A 333 -7.56 16.16 -5.22
CA LEU A 333 -8.02 14.99 -4.49
C LEU A 333 -7.31 14.82 -3.14
N LEU A 334 -6.01 15.14 -3.05
CA LEU A 334 -5.29 15.12 -1.78
C LEU A 334 -5.74 16.26 -0.86
N ASP A 335 -5.96 17.47 -1.40
CA ASP A 335 -6.38 18.63 -0.63
C ASP A 335 -7.78 18.46 -0.03
N GLU A 336 -8.66 17.72 -0.71
CA GLU A 336 -10.00 17.39 -0.24
C GLU A 336 -10.02 16.20 0.73
N TRP A 337 -8.97 15.37 0.75
CA TRP A 337 -8.93 14.18 1.59
C TRP A 337 -8.30 14.47 2.96
N PRO A 338 -9.05 14.38 4.07
CA PRO A 338 -8.59 14.84 5.39
C PRO A 338 -7.43 14.02 5.98
N ARG A 339 -7.08 12.88 5.37
CA ARG A 339 -6.00 11.97 5.81
C ARG A 339 -4.82 11.93 4.85
N SER A 340 -4.73 12.90 3.93
CA SER A 340 -3.57 13.01 3.05
C SER A 340 -2.28 13.18 3.85
N THR A 341 -1.24 12.47 3.43
CA THR A 341 0.05 12.46 4.10
C THR A 341 1.07 13.33 3.37
N TRP A 342 2.05 13.85 4.08
CA TRP A 342 3.15 14.63 3.51
C TRP A 342 3.90 13.86 2.40
N LEU A 343 4.00 12.52 2.51
CA LEU A 343 4.68 11.68 1.52
C LEU A 343 3.96 11.67 0.17
N GLN A 344 2.63 11.70 0.17
CA GLN A 344 1.82 11.79 -1.05
C GLN A 344 2.08 13.12 -1.77
N TYR A 345 2.13 14.22 -1.03
CA TYR A 345 2.48 15.53 -1.59
C TYR A 345 3.92 15.59 -2.12
N ALA A 346 4.88 14.99 -1.40
CA ALA A 346 6.27 14.95 -1.84
C ALA A 346 6.42 14.16 -3.15
N ARG A 347 5.75 13.01 -3.28
CA ARG A 347 5.73 12.22 -4.53
C ARG A 347 5.05 12.97 -5.67
N LEU A 348 3.98 13.71 -5.38
CA LEU A 348 3.27 14.51 -6.38
C LEU A 348 4.14 15.68 -6.87
N ASP A 349 4.84 16.37 -5.97
CA ASP A 349 5.77 17.44 -6.32
C ASP A 349 6.96 16.90 -7.12
N ASP A 350 7.47 15.72 -6.79
CA ASP A 350 8.51 15.05 -7.56
C ASP A 350 8.05 14.75 -8.99
N GLN A 351 6.83 14.23 -9.16
CA GLN A 351 6.25 13.97 -10.49
C GLN A 351 6.04 15.26 -11.28
N LEU A 352 5.55 16.34 -10.64
CA LEU A 352 5.43 17.64 -11.28
C LEU A 352 6.80 18.18 -11.72
N GLY A 353 7.82 17.99 -10.88
CA GLY A 353 9.21 18.32 -11.22
C GLY A 353 9.73 17.52 -12.41
N THR A 354 9.28 16.26 -12.57
CA THR A 354 9.58 15.44 -13.75
C THR A 354 8.96 16.03 -15.02
N VAL A 355 7.72 16.55 -14.96
CA VAL A 355 7.10 17.23 -16.10
C VAL A 355 7.90 18.47 -16.51
N TRP A 356 8.27 19.34 -15.54
CA TRP A 356 9.05 20.53 -15.81
C TRP A 356 10.43 20.21 -16.39
N ARG A 357 11.08 19.16 -15.89
CA ARG A 357 12.35 18.68 -16.44
C ARG A 357 12.20 18.21 -17.88
N ALA A 358 11.20 17.38 -18.18
CA ALA A 358 10.96 16.88 -19.54
C ALA A 358 10.66 18.02 -20.53
N ASP A 359 9.84 18.98 -20.11
CA ASP A 359 9.54 20.20 -20.91
C ASP A 359 10.79 21.06 -21.14
N ALA A 360 11.68 21.18 -20.16
CA ALA A 360 12.96 21.86 -20.33
C ALA A 360 13.88 21.14 -21.33
N LEU A 361 13.97 19.82 -21.24
CA LEU A 361 14.78 19.01 -22.16
C LEU A 361 14.25 19.13 -23.61
N ALA A 362 12.93 19.18 -23.80
CA ALA A 362 12.32 19.43 -25.11
C ALA A 362 12.69 20.82 -25.66
N ASP A 363 12.70 21.87 -24.83
CA ASP A 363 13.16 23.21 -25.24
C ASP A 363 14.66 23.22 -25.68
N MET A 364 15.46 22.29 -25.15
CA MET A 364 16.88 22.10 -25.55
C MET A 364 17.06 21.16 -26.75
N GLY A 365 15.96 20.76 -27.39
CA GLY A 365 15.98 19.90 -28.57
C GLY A 365 16.08 18.40 -28.25
N PHE A 366 15.95 18.00 -26.99
CA PHE A 366 15.79 16.62 -26.61
C PHE A 366 14.29 16.29 -26.67
N ASP A 367 13.87 15.51 -27.66
CA ASP A 367 12.45 15.20 -27.84
C ASP A 367 11.98 13.98 -27.04
N GLY A 368 12.89 13.28 -26.37
CA GLY A 368 12.57 12.11 -25.56
C GLY A 368 11.93 10.95 -26.34
N SER A 369 11.64 11.17 -27.64
CA SER A 369 11.14 10.13 -28.50
C SER A 369 12.32 9.25 -28.91
N GLY A 370 12.38 8.06 -28.33
CA GLY A 370 13.15 6.96 -28.91
C GLY A 370 12.58 6.58 -30.28
N ASP A 371 13.25 5.69 -30.98
CA ASP A 371 12.63 5.02 -32.11
C ASP A 371 11.29 4.44 -31.67
N PRO A 372 10.20 4.57 -32.44
CA PRO A 372 8.91 3.94 -32.08
C PRO A 372 9.01 2.44 -31.81
N ASP A 373 10.06 1.80 -32.27
CA ASP A 373 10.34 0.38 -32.02
C ASP A 373 11.21 0.13 -30.78
N ASP A 374 11.67 1.20 -30.06
CA ASP A 374 12.44 1.04 -28.83
C ASP A 374 11.54 0.55 -27.69
N SER A 375 12.03 -0.42 -26.93
CA SER A 375 11.44 -0.80 -25.66
C SER A 375 11.60 0.32 -24.62
N TRP A 376 10.74 0.32 -23.58
CA TRP A 376 10.85 1.27 -22.47
C TRP A 376 12.25 1.32 -21.85
N ASP A 377 12.86 0.15 -21.62
CA ASP A 377 14.20 0.04 -21.04
C ASP A 377 15.26 0.68 -21.95
N GLU A 378 15.10 0.60 -23.27
CA GLU A 378 15.98 1.26 -24.22
C GLU A 378 15.78 2.77 -24.22
N VAL A 379 14.54 3.24 -24.13
CA VAL A 379 14.23 4.67 -23.99
C VAL A 379 14.81 5.21 -22.69
N GLU A 380 14.63 4.52 -21.57
CA GLU A 380 15.20 4.91 -20.27
C GLU A 380 16.74 4.91 -20.30
N ALA A 381 17.34 3.89 -20.90
CA ALA A 381 18.79 3.82 -21.06
C ALA A 381 19.33 4.97 -21.94
N LYS A 382 18.64 5.31 -23.04
CA LYS A 382 18.96 6.45 -23.89
C LYS A 382 18.82 7.78 -23.13
N HIS A 383 17.75 7.92 -22.32
CA HIS A 383 17.53 9.05 -21.44
C HIS A 383 18.68 9.20 -20.42
N ALA A 384 19.05 8.10 -19.76
CA ALA A 384 20.16 8.10 -18.81
C ALA A 384 21.51 8.41 -19.48
N ALA A 385 21.74 7.89 -20.69
CA ALA A 385 22.96 8.13 -21.45
C ALA A 385 23.06 9.57 -21.99
N SER A 386 21.93 10.27 -22.18
CA SER A 386 21.87 11.65 -22.65
C SER A 386 22.01 12.70 -21.54
N LEU A 387 22.07 12.31 -20.28
CA LEU A 387 22.28 13.21 -19.16
C LEU A 387 23.54 14.04 -19.33
N GLY A 388 23.40 15.36 -19.43
CA GLY A 388 24.50 16.30 -19.56
C GLY A 388 25.06 16.51 -20.98
N THR A 389 24.45 15.91 -22.00
CA THR A 389 24.82 16.15 -23.44
C THR A 389 23.68 16.88 -24.15
N THR A 390 23.48 18.14 -23.85
CA THR A 390 22.57 18.98 -24.61
C THR A 390 23.37 19.65 -25.76
N ASN A 391 22.84 19.55 -26.98
CA ASN A 391 23.41 20.22 -28.15
C ASN A 391 22.88 21.67 -28.32
N ALA A 392 22.20 22.21 -27.29
CA ALA A 392 21.64 23.54 -27.34
C ALA A 392 22.71 24.61 -27.22
N GLU A 393 22.72 25.60 -28.11
CA GLU A 393 23.56 26.77 -27.97
C GLU A 393 23.18 27.54 -26.72
N THR A 394 24.18 27.82 -25.86
CA THR A 394 24.00 28.38 -24.51
C THR A 394 23.19 29.69 -24.45
N ASP A 395 23.15 30.45 -25.53
CA ASP A 395 22.41 31.73 -25.61
C ASP A 395 21.12 31.64 -26.45
N SER A 396 20.70 30.42 -26.83
CA SER A 396 19.46 30.26 -27.60
C SER A 396 18.23 30.58 -26.74
N PRO A 397 17.14 31.10 -27.33
CA PRO A 397 15.89 31.33 -26.55
C PRO A 397 15.31 30.04 -25.94
N GLY A 398 15.57 28.88 -26.56
CA GLY A 398 15.20 27.58 -26.00
C GLY A 398 15.99 27.27 -24.73
N PHE A 399 17.30 27.44 -24.75
CA PHE A 399 18.15 27.24 -23.59
C PHE A 399 17.74 28.13 -22.40
N VAL A 400 17.47 29.43 -22.64
CA VAL A 400 17.03 30.34 -21.57
C VAL A 400 15.71 29.91 -20.95
N ARG A 401 14.74 29.46 -21.77
CA ARG A 401 13.48 28.91 -21.24
C ARG A 401 13.71 27.63 -20.44
N ALA A 402 14.54 26.75 -20.96
CA ALA A 402 14.87 25.47 -20.30
C ALA A 402 15.48 25.69 -18.92
N MET A 403 16.43 26.65 -18.78
CA MET A 403 17.03 26.98 -17.50
C MET A 403 15.99 27.42 -16.46
N GLY A 404 15.01 28.25 -16.85
CA GLY A 404 13.91 28.66 -15.97
C GLY A 404 12.99 27.49 -15.57
N LYS A 405 12.74 26.53 -16.49
CA LYS A 405 11.96 25.33 -16.19
C LYS A 405 12.72 24.37 -15.28
N LEU A 406 14.05 24.21 -15.46
CA LEU A 406 14.90 23.40 -14.59
C LEU A 406 14.98 23.97 -13.19
N GLU A 407 15.02 25.29 -13.03
CA GLU A 407 14.90 25.95 -11.75
C GLU A 407 13.59 25.58 -11.04
N GLN A 408 12.46 25.63 -11.76
CA GLN A 408 11.15 25.20 -11.21
C GLN A 408 11.16 23.72 -10.85
N ALA A 409 11.75 22.87 -11.68
CA ALA A 409 11.90 21.45 -11.39
C ALA A 409 12.74 21.22 -10.12
N ALA A 410 13.84 21.97 -9.94
CA ALA A 410 14.67 21.90 -8.74
C ALA A 410 13.91 22.29 -7.47
N LEU A 411 13.10 23.37 -7.53
CA LEU A 411 12.27 23.84 -6.42
C LEU A 411 11.18 22.82 -5.99
N LEU A 412 10.89 21.84 -6.83
CA LEU A 412 9.95 20.75 -6.54
C LEU A 412 10.69 19.47 -6.13
N LYS A 413 11.63 18.99 -6.97
CA LYS A 413 12.30 17.70 -6.77
C LYS A 413 13.25 17.69 -5.59
N VAL A 414 14.05 18.74 -5.42
CA VAL A 414 15.08 18.76 -4.35
C VAL A 414 14.42 18.71 -2.96
N PRO A 415 13.45 19.59 -2.61
CA PRO A 415 12.79 19.51 -1.30
C PRO A 415 12.08 18.17 -1.09
N ALA A 416 11.42 17.63 -2.12
CA ALA A 416 10.72 16.35 -2.03
C ALA A 416 11.70 15.19 -1.78
N ALA A 417 12.79 15.13 -2.54
CA ALA A 417 13.81 14.09 -2.38
C ALA A 417 14.48 14.15 -1.00
N LEU A 418 14.84 15.34 -0.52
CA LEU A 418 15.44 15.54 0.80
C LEU A 418 14.47 15.14 1.93
N ALA A 419 13.18 15.51 1.80
CA ALA A 419 12.16 15.14 2.78
C ALA A 419 11.97 13.62 2.87
N VAL A 420 11.89 12.94 1.73
CA VAL A 420 11.74 11.48 1.66
C VAL A 420 13.00 10.78 2.15
N ASP A 421 14.18 11.26 1.78
CA ASP A 421 15.46 10.67 2.23
C ASP A 421 15.67 10.85 3.74
N SER A 422 15.18 11.92 4.33
CA SER A 422 15.32 12.17 5.78
C SER A 422 14.70 11.09 6.66
N VAL A 423 13.76 10.31 6.12
CA VAL A 423 13.12 9.17 6.84
C VAL A 423 14.16 8.13 7.26
N ARG A 424 15.21 7.91 6.46
CA ARG A 424 16.30 6.97 6.81
C ARG A 424 16.94 7.24 8.17
N HIS A 425 16.95 8.49 8.61
CA HIS A 425 17.53 8.86 9.91
C HIS A 425 16.69 8.43 11.11
N ALA A 426 15.41 8.12 10.89
CA ALA A 426 14.49 7.61 11.90
C ALA A 426 14.39 6.07 11.93
N ILE A 427 14.92 5.38 10.93
CA ILE A 427 14.88 3.92 10.84
C ILE A 427 16.02 3.31 11.66
N ALA A 428 15.69 2.63 12.76
CA ALA A 428 16.67 2.00 13.63
C ALA A 428 17.30 0.75 12.99
N ASP A 429 16.50 -0.06 12.30
CA ASP A 429 16.94 -1.27 11.62
C ASP A 429 17.78 -0.95 10.37
N ALA A 430 18.94 -1.60 10.25
CA ALA A 430 19.89 -1.32 9.18
C ALA A 430 19.40 -1.78 7.80
N ASP A 431 18.74 -2.93 7.74
CA ASP A 431 18.27 -3.51 6.48
C ASP A 431 17.04 -2.75 5.96
N ALA A 432 16.10 -2.42 6.84
CA ALA A 432 14.97 -1.57 6.50
C ALA A 432 15.43 -0.18 6.03
N ARG A 433 16.44 0.40 6.67
CA ARG A 433 17.06 1.67 6.25
C ARG A 433 17.69 1.58 4.86
N ALA A 434 18.43 0.48 4.58
CA ALA A 434 19.01 0.24 3.27
C ALA A 434 17.94 0.04 2.19
N GLN A 435 16.87 -0.67 2.48
CA GLN A 435 15.74 -0.86 1.58
C GLN A 435 15.02 0.46 1.29
N TRP A 436 14.75 1.28 2.32
CA TRP A 436 14.19 2.61 2.12
C TRP A 436 15.07 3.46 1.23
N ALA A 437 16.36 3.53 1.52
CA ALA A 437 17.32 4.28 0.75
C ALA A 437 17.35 3.84 -0.72
N ALA A 438 17.41 2.53 -0.99
CA ALA A 438 17.52 2.01 -2.35
C ALA A 438 16.21 2.10 -3.17
N ARG A 439 15.05 1.92 -2.54
CA ARG A 439 13.79 1.74 -3.27
C ARG A 439 12.88 2.96 -3.25
N VAL A 440 13.02 3.81 -2.23
CA VAL A 440 12.12 4.96 -2.04
C VAL A 440 12.86 6.27 -2.25
N SER A 441 14.00 6.48 -1.58
CA SER A 441 14.69 7.77 -1.68
C SER A 441 15.64 7.88 -2.87
N ALA A 442 16.33 6.80 -3.26
CA ALA A 442 17.29 6.86 -4.36
C ALA A 442 16.70 7.30 -5.71
N PRO A 443 15.51 6.84 -6.16
CA PRO A 443 14.92 7.32 -7.40
C PRO A 443 14.61 8.83 -7.38
N MET A 444 14.12 9.34 -6.25
CA MET A 444 13.83 10.78 -6.10
C MET A 444 15.11 11.62 -6.03
N LEU A 445 16.14 11.15 -5.30
CA LEU A 445 17.45 11.78 -5.28
C LEU A 445 18.09 11.79 -6.67
N ALA A 446 18.03 10.68 -7.41
CA ALA A 446 18.53 10.64 -8.80
C ALA A 446 17.85 11.70 -9.67
N GLY A 447 16.54 11.89 -9.54
CA GLY A 447 15.81 12.96 -10.21
C GLY A 447 16.27 14.37 -9.80
N ALA A 448 16.55 14.59 -8.50
CA ALA A 448 17.08 15.85 -8.00
C ALA A 448 18.50 16.13 -8.53
N PHE A 449 19.37 15.12 -8.55
CA PHE A 449 20.71 15.20 -9.15
C PHE A 449 20.65 15.51 -10.64
N ALA A 450 19.79 14.83 -11.39
CA ALA A 450 19.63 15.05 -12.82
C ALA A 450 19.25 16.51 -13.12
N VAL A 451 18.26 17.04 -12.40
CA VAL A 451 17.85 18.45 -12.57
C VAL A 451 18.96 19.41 -12.21
N ALA A 452 19.68 19.20 -11.09
CA ALA A 452 20.78 20.06 -10.68
C ALA A 452 21.92 20.08 -11.72
N TRP A 453 22.21 18.90 -12.31
CA TRP A 453 23.23 18.73 -13.34
C TRP A 453 22.82 19.41 -14.66
N GLU A 454 21.61 19.14 -15.15
CA GLU A 454 21.08 19.70 -16.40
C GLU A 454 20.87 21.23 -16.31
N TRP A 455 20.60 21.74 -15.11
CA TRP A 455 20.53 23.16 -14.82
C TRP A 455 21.91 23.82 -14.74
N GLU A 456 22.98 23.06 -14.90
CA GLU A 456 24.37 23.49 -14.76
C GLU A 456 24.69 24.11 -13.39
N ASN A 457 23.89 23.80 -12.35
CA ASN A 457 24.10 24.29 -11.00
C ASN A 457 25.09 23.40 -10.26
N THR A 458 26.38 23.64 -10.53
CA THR A 458 27.48 22.86 -9.95
C THR A 458 27.53 22.95 -8.43
N ALA A 459 27.17 24.09 -7.83
CA ALA A 459 27.13 24.28 -6.39
C ALA A 459 26.05 23.40 -5.74
N LEU A 460 24.83 23.37 -6.31
CA LEU A 460 23.75 22.50 -5.85
C LEU A 460 24.13 21.02 -6.01
N THR A 461 24.70 20.66 -7.16
CA THR A 461 25.17 19.29 -7.42
C THR A 461 26.20 18.86 -6.36
N ALA A 462 27.17 19.70 -6.04
CA ALA A 462 28.21 19.41 -5.06
C ALA A 462 27.61 19.21 -3.64
N GLU A 463 26.72 20.10 -3.19
CA GLU A 463 26.08 19.93 -1.87
C GLU A 463 25.14 18.73 -1.80
N LEU A 464 24.47 18.36 -2.92
CA LEU A 464 23.69 17.12 -2.98
C LEU A 464 24.60 15.89 -2.86
N ILE A 465 25.80 15.89 -3.46
CA ILE A 465 26.79 14.81 -3.31
C ILE A 465 27.22 14.69 -1.85
N GLU A 466 27.57 15.81 -1.23
CA GLU A 466 27.95 15.82 0.20
C GLU A 466 26.82 15.32 1.09
N TYR A 467 25.59 15.81 0.89
CA TYR A 467 24.41 15.36 1.62
C TYR A 467 24.19 13.84 1.45
N HIS A 468 24.27 13.34 0.22
CA HIS A 468 24.08 11.92 -0.06
C HIS A 468 25.20 11.05 0.55
N SER A 469 26.43 11.54 0.53
CA SER A 469 27.60 10.86 1.07
C SER A 469 27.63 10.87 2.61
N ALA A 470 27.04 11.88 3.22
CA ALA A 470 26.96 12.01 4.67
C ALA A 470 25.99 10.95 5.23
N ARG A 471 26.52 10.12 6.14
CA ARG A 471 25.74 9.01 6.71
C ARG A 471 24.96 9.36 7.98
N GLY A 472 24.94 10.65 8.34
CA GLY A 472 24.35 11.12 9.58
C GLY A 472 25.28 10.94 10.78
N SER A 473 25.02 11.66 11.85
CA SER A 473 25.69 11.50 13.14
C SER A 473 24.89 10.56 14.05
N PHE A 474 25.60 9.93 14.99
CA PHE A 474 24.93 9.22 16.07
C PHE A 474 24.38 10.24 17.08
N SER A 475 23.08 10.19 17.33
CA SER A 475 22.41 11.02 18.34
C SER A 475 21.89 10.14 19.46
N THR A 476 22.06 10.62 20.69
CA THR A 476 21.46 10.00 21.88
C THR A 476 20.06 10.53 22.18
N ASP A 477 19.56 11.44 21.35
CA ASP A 477 18.29 12.12 21.60
C ASP A 477 17.11 11.22 21.20
N SER A 478 16.29 10.81 22.19
CA SER A 478 15.15 9.91 22.03
C SER A 478 13.86 10.61 21.57
N SER A 479 13.89 11.92 21.34
CA SER A 479 12.68 12.74 21.17
C SER A 479 12.10 12.79 19.74
N ALA A 480 12.73 12.17 18.74
CA ALA A 480 12.23 12.19 17.37
C ALA A 480 11.31 11.00 17.05
N GLU A 481 10.36 10.71 17.93
CA GLU A 481 9.20 9.85 17.61
C GLU A 481 8.20 10.65 16.78
N GLY A 482 8.61 10.99 15.56
CA GLY A 482 7.73 11.61 14.59
C GLY A 482 7.12 10.58 13.65
N GLU A 483 6.10 10.99 12.91
CA GLU A 483 5.37 10.21 11.90
C GLU A 483 6.28 9.42 10.94
N ALA A 484 7.49 9.94 10.66
CA ALA A 484 8.50 9.28 9.85
C ALA A 484 9.14 8.05 10.53
N ALA A 485 9.36 8.10 11.85
CA ALA A 485 9.84 6.94 12.60
C ALA A 485 8.78 5.84 12.62
N ILE A 486 7.50 6.20 12.67
CA ILE A 486 6.37 5.28 12.61
C ILE A 486 6.29 4.64 11.23
N TRP A 487 6.44 5.41 10.15
CA TRP A 487 6.49 4.90 8.78
C TRP A 487 7.65 3.95 8.53
N ALA A 488 8.80 4.30 9.05
CA ALA A 488 9.99 3.47 8.99
C ALA A 488 9.87 2.20 9.85
N GLY A 489 9.23 2.31 11.02
CA GLY A 489 8.89 1.19 11.89
C GLY A 489 7.96 0.19 11.22
N ALA A 490 7.01 0.65 10.39
CA ALA A 490 6.12 -0.22 9.62
C ALA A 490 6.88 -1.15 8.64
N GLN A 491 8.08 -0.75 8.20
CA GLN A 491 8.94 -1.59 7.36
C GLN A 491 9.87 -2.52 8.17
N ALA A 492 10.21 -2.15 9.41
CA ALA A 492 11.20 -2.86 10.22
C ALA A 492 10.61 -3.96 11.12
N VAL A 493 9.40 -3.80 11.59
CA VAL A 493 8.86 -4.53 12.77
C VAL A 493 8.49 -5.99 12.49
N LEU A 494 8.36 -6.41 11.24
CA LEU A 494 7.88 -7.77 10.92
C LEU A 494 8.99 -8.77 10.57
N LEU A 495 10.26 -8.41 10.78
CA LEU A 495 11.41 -9.26 10.50
C LEU A 495 11.62 -10.41 11.52
N ASP A 496 10.94 -10.37 12.67
CA ASP A 496 11.12 -11.37 13.75
C ASP A 496 10.22 -12.61 13.66
N SER A 497 9.40 -12.76 12.62
CA SER A 497 8.69 -14.03 12.45
C SER A 497 9.63 -15.04 11.80
N GLU A 498 10.02 -16.06 12.57
CA GLU A 498 10.75 -17.26 12.14
C GLU A 498 10.02 -17.95 10.97
N VAL A 499 10.18 -17.42 9.77
CA VAL A 499 10.02 -18.18 8.54
C VAL A 499 11.41 -18.73 8.25
N GLU A 500 11.64 -20.01 8.51
CA GLU A 500 12.84 -20.71 8.03
C GLU A 500 12.98 -20.48 6.51
N LEU A 501 13.73 -19.46 6.16
CA LEU A 501 14.31 -19.35 4.84
C LEU A 501 15.54 -20.25 4.82
N PRO A 502 15.81 -21.02 3.75
CA PRO A 502 17.08 -21.72 3.63
C PRO A 502 18.18 -20.66 3.75
N GLU A 503 19.03 -20.81 4.76
CA GLU A 503 20.13 -19.93 5.04
C GLU A 503 21.00 -19.76 3.79
N PRO A 504 21.25 -18.51 3.34
CA PRO A 504 22.48 -18.25 2.63
C PRO A 504 23.59 -18.33 3.70
N GLU A 505 24.56 -19.20 3.51
CA GLU A 505 25.81 -19.21 4.27
C GLU A 505 26.45 -17.81 4.19
N LEU A 506 26.15 -16.97 5.13
CA LEU A 506 26.85 -15.72 5.37
C LEU A 506 27.35 -15.73 6.80
N ALA A 507 28.67 -15.70 6.84
CA ALA A 507 29.55 -15.67 7.97
C ALA A 507 28.94 -15.08 9.25
N GLU A 508 29.10 -15.82 10.36
CA GLU A 508 29.08 -15.35 11.73
C GLU A 508 29.85 -14.04 11.87
N VAL A 509 29.16 -12.92 11.89
CA VAL A 509 29.68 -11.71 12.49
C VAL A 509 28.95 -11.53 13.80
N ALA A 510 29.57 -12.07 14.83
CA ALA A 510 29.42 -11.75 16.25
C ALA A 510 28.06 -11.20 16.68
N ALA A 511 27.14 -12.09 17.06
CA ALA A 511 26.09 -11.78 18.01
C ALA A 511 26.74 -11.40 19.35
N GLY A 512 27.05 -10.13 19.52
CA GLY A 512 27.37 -9.56 20.82
C GLY A 512 26.09 -9.56 21.64
N THR A 513 26.03 -10.40 22.67
CA THR A 513 25.01 -10.38 23.71
C THR A 513 24.83 -8.95 24.22
N ALA A 514 23.74 -8.31 23.84
CA ALA A 514 23.34 -7.01 24.36
C ALA A 514 22.86 -7.17 25.80
N THR A 515 23.80 -7.09 26.73
CA THR A 515 23.49 -6.76 28.12
C THR A 515 23.10 -5.28 28.13
N GLY A 516 21.90 -4.95 28.66
CA GLY A 516 21.27 -3.66 28.66
C GLY A 516 22.14 -2.49 29.09
N GLY A 517 22.81 -1.89 28.13
CA GLY A 517 23.37 -0.56 28.17
C GLY A 517 22.48 0.38 27.33
N PRO A 518 22.56 1.71 27.55
CA PRO A 518 21.82 2.65 26.72
C PRO A 518 22.17 2.39 25.25
N SER A 519 21.14 2.27 24.41
CA SER A 519 21.30 2.08 22.96
C SER A 519 22.16 3.21 22.41
N LEU A 520 23.40 2.91 22.08
CA LEU A 520 24.44 3.90 21.73
C LEU A 520 24.33 4.43 20.30
N THR A 521 23.32 4.03 19.53
CA THR A 521 23.29 4.36 18.10
C THR A 521 21.91 4.71 17.59
N ARG A 522 21.50 5.96 17.76
CA ARG A 522 20.44 6.53 16.94
C ARG A 522 21.10 7.38 15.86
N LEU A 523 20.90 7.01 14.58
CA LEU A 523 21.25 7.89 13.47
C LEU A 523 20.31 9.09 13.51
N GLY A 524 20.90 10.28 13.66
CA GLY A 524 20.17 11.55 13.61
C GLY A 524 20.50 12.32 12.34
N ALA A 525 19.69 13.32 12.05
CA ALA A 525 20.00 14.28 11.00
C ALA A 525 21.30 15.01 11.31
N LEU A 526 22.09 15.31 10.27
CA LEU A 526 23.29 16.14 10.39
C LEU A 526 22.91 17.63 10.50
N PRO A 527 23.80 18.47 11.03
CA PRO A 527 23.75 19.90 10.77
C PRO A 527 23.79 20.23 9.29
N PRO A 528 23.33 21.41 8.86
CA PRO A 528 23.50 21.83 7.47
C PRO A 528 24.97 21.71 7.04
N LEU A 529 25.21 21.19 5.84
CA LEU A 529 26.56 21.13 5.27
C LEU A 529 26.84 22.39 4.48
N GLN A 530 28.09 22.86 4.54
CA GLN A 530 28.54 24.11 3.91
C GLN A 530 29.81 23.87 3.11
N MET A 531 29.74 23.98 1.80
CA MET A 531 30.87 23.76 0.90
C MET A 531 31.83 24.95 0.94
N ASP A 532 31.32 26.18 0.97
CA ASP A 532 32.11 27.41 1.10
C ASP A 532 31.91 27.98 2.50
N PRO A 533 32.95 28.00 3.34
CA PRO A 533 32.85 28.55 4.70
C PRO A 533 32.43 30.03 4.76
N GLY A 534 32.53 30.76 3.65
CA GLY A 534 32.13 32.17 3.55
C GLY A 534 30.71 32.40 3.01
N ALA A 535 30.03 31.37 2.54
CA ALA A 535 28.71 31.45 1.96
C ALA A 535 27.63 30.76 2.81
N GLU A 536 26.36 31.00 2.50
CA GLU A 536 25.27 30.24 3.10
C GLU A 536 25.14 28.85 2.44
N PRO A 537 24.65 27.83 3.17
CA PRO A 537 24.41 26.50 2.60
C PRO A 537 23.46 26.57 1.37
N ILE A 538 23.89 26.03 0.25
CA ILE A 538 23.12 26.01 -1.01
C ILE A 538 21.82 25.21 -0.84
N LEU A 539 21.83 24.11 -0.07
CA LEU A 539 20.64 23.34 0.24
C LEU A 539 19.70 24.03 1.24
N GLY A 540 20.14 25.10 1.90
CA GLY A 540 19.35 25.81 2.92
C GLY A 540 17.94 26.21 2.48
N PRO A 541 17.76 26.89 1.33
CA PRO A 541 16.42 27.21 0.79
C PRO A 541 15.55 25.98 0.51
N TYR A 542 16.11 24.88 0.01
CA TYR A 542 15.38 23.64 -0.29
C TYR A 542 14.98 22.90 0.99
N VAL A 543 15.83 22.90 2.01
CA VAL A 543 15.51 22.38 3.34
C VAL A 543 14.37 23.19 3.97
N ALA A 544 14.39 24.52 3.84
CA ALA A 544 13.31 25.39 4.31
C ALA A 544 11.99 25.10 3.58
N LEU A 545 12.02 24.90 2.25
CA LEU A 545 10.84 24.52 1.47
C LEU A 545 10.31 23.14 1.89
N ALA A 546 11.16 22.17 2.15
CA ALA A 546 10.73 20.84 2.61
C ALA A 546 10.06 20.93 3.99
N ARG A 547 10.63 21.73 4.91
CA ARG A 547 10.00 21.99 6.23
C ARG A 547 8.63 22.67 6.07
N GLN A 548 8.53 23.65 5.19
CA GLN A 548 7.29 24.37 4.94
C GLN A 548 6.20 23.51 4.30
N ARG A 549 6.54 22.73 3.25
CA ARG A 549 5.56 21.95 2.45
C ARG A 549 5.17 20.66 3.12
N TYR A 550 6.13 19.99 3.77
CA TYR A 550 5.96 18.60 4.24
C TYR A 550 6.08 18.47 5.76
N GLY A 551 6.39 19.56 6.49
CA GLY A 551 6.59 19.50 7.94
C GLY A 551 7.82 18.68 8.36
N ARG A 552 8.79 18.44 7.44
CA ARG A 552 9.93 17.54 7.67
C ARG A 552 11.19 18.29 8.10
N THR A 553 11.82 17.81 9.17
CA THR A 553 13.14 18.29 9.60
C THR A 553 14.20 17.42 8.93
N ILE A 554 14.99 18.01 8.02
CA ILE A 554 16.01 17.31 7.22
C ILE A 554 17.37 17.43 7.89
N THR A 555 17.70 18.64 8.41
CA THR A 555 18.94 18.94 9.12
C THR A 555 18.61 19.41 10.53
N THR A 556 19.57 19.31 11.46
CA THR A 556 19.45 19.93 12.79
C THR A 556 19.49 21.46 12.69
N ASP A 557 19.09 22.15 13.76
CA ASP A 557 19.17 23.62 13.86
C ASP A 557 20.58 24.09 14.34
N GLU A 558 21.57 23.19 14.37
CA GLU A 558 22.96 23.53 14.68
C GLU A 558 23.61 24.36 13.58
N PRO A 559 24.68 25.11 13.89
CA PRO A 559 25.45 25.83 12.88
C PRO A 559 25.92 24.88 11.76
N ALA A 560 25.95 25.40 10.54
CA ALA A 560 26.42 24.61 9.39
C ALA A 560 27.88 24.15 9.59
N TRP A 561 28.12 22.90 9.18
CA TRP A 561 29.47 22.33 9.22
C TRP A 561 30.18 22.56 7.89
N PRO A 562 31.39 23.14 7.89
CA PRO A 562 32.18 23.22 6.69
C PRO A 562 32.64 21.82 6.28
N THR A 563 32.45 21.47 4.99
CA THR A 563 32.87 20.17 4.44
C THR A 563 34.36 20.12 4.12
N TRP A 564 35.00 21.26 4.08
CA TRP A 564 36.46 21.41 3.92
C TRP A 564 37.09 21.94 5.18
N VAL A 565 38.16 21.27 5.63
CA VAL A 565 38.96 21.68 6.79
C VAL A 565 40.12 22.61 6.35
#